data_e047e99f63956f26097fa86c2bc613c5
#
_entry.id   e047e99f63956f26097fa86c2bc613c5
#
_cell.length_a   1.000
_cell.length_b   1.000
_cell.length_c   1.000
_cell.angle_alpha   90.00
_cell.angle_beta   90.00
_cell.angle_gamma   90.00
#
_symmetry.space_group_name_H-M   'P 1'
#
loop_
_entity.id
_entity.type
_entity.pdbx_description
1 polymer ?
#
loop_
_entity_poly.entity_id
_entity_poly.type
_entity_poly.pdbx_seq_one_letter_code
_entity_poly.pdbx_strand_id
1 'polypeptide(L)'
;GLGDVYKRQVKGGTNAIIEYFGPGTESLSATGKATICNMGAEVGATTSLFPFDGRMATYLRATGRDCVVDWAESVGADLRADEVVTDEPAKYYDRVIDIDLSELEPYINGPFTPDAATPISEFAEKVLLNGYPRKMEVGLIGSCTNSSYQDLSRAASLAKQVAEKNLSVAAPLIVNPGSEQIRATAERDGMIGAFEQIGATIMANACGPCIGQWKRETDDPTRKNSIVTSFNRNFAKRADGNPNTYAFVASPELTMALTIAGDLCFNPLKDRLVNHDGERVKLAEPVGDELPLKGFTQGNEGYIAPHGAKTEIKVKPDSQRLQLLTPFPAWDGQDLLNMPLLICLLYTSPSPRDKRQ
;
A
#
# COMPACT_ATOMS: atom_id res chain seq x y z
N GLY A 1 -22.25 -3.75 -17.65
CA GLY A 1 -21.76 -2.37 -17.69
C GLY A 1 -20.73 -2.09 -16.61
N LEU A 2 -20.10 -0.93 -16.65
CA LEU A 2 -19.09 -0.49 -15.67
C LEU A 2 -19.57 -0.62 -14.21
N GLY A 3 -20.86 -0.46 -13.95
CA GLY A 3 -21.45 -0.66 -12.62
C GLY A 3 -21.43 -2.10 -12.11
N ASP A 4 -21.42 -3.09 -13.00
CA ASP A 4 -21.35 -4.51 -12.61
C ASP A 4 -19.91 -4.94 -12.32
N VAL A 5 -18.95 -4.36 -13.02
CA VAL A 5 -17.52 -4.55 -12.75
C VAL A 5 -17.19 -3.94 -11.37
N TYR A 6 -17.62 -2.72 -11.09
CA TYR A 6 -17.47 -2.08 -9.78
C TYR A 6 -18.11 -2.91 -8.65
N LYS A 7 -19.31 -3.45 -8.86
CA LYS A 7 -19.98 -4.31 -7.87
C LYS A 7 -19.27 -5.64 -7.62
N ARG A 8 -18.56 -6.17 -8.62
CA ARG A 8 -17.89 -7.47 -8.49
C ARG A 8 -16.52 -7.39 -7.82
N GLN A 9 -15.80 -6.33 -8.00
CA GLN A 9 -14.38 -6.24 -7.63
C GLN A 9 -14.21 -5.69 -6.19
N VAL A 10 -14.84 -4.60 -5.80
CA VAL A 10 -14.85 -4.15 -4.38
C VAL A 10 -15.60 -5.12 -3.46
N LYS A 11 -16.40 -6.01 -4.02
CA LYS A 11 -17.15 -7.05 -3.30
C LYS A 11 -16.70 -8.47 -3.64
N GLY A 12 -15.68 -8.64 -4.46
CA GLY A 12 -15.24 -9.96 -4.94
C GLY A 12 -14.82 -10.90 -3.83
N GLY A 13 -14.26 -10.34 -2.75
CA GLY A 13 -13.83 -11.06 -1.56
C GLY A 13 -14.75 -10.91 -0.35
N THR A 14 -15.93 -10.28 -0.48
CA THR A 14 -16.82 -10.06 0.67
C THR A 14 -17.20 -11.38 1.33
N ASN A 15 -16.99 -11.46 2.65
CA ASN A 15 -17.18 -12.67 3.47
C ASN A 15 -16.25 -13.84 3.12
N ALA A 16 -15.24 -13.61 2.28
CA ALA A 16 -14.28 -14.64 1.96
C ALA A 16 -13.03 -14.55 2.86
N ILE A 17 -12.40 -15.69 3.07
CA ILE A 17 -11.02 -15.83 3.54
C ILE A 17 -10.19 -16.19 2.31
N ILE A 18 -9.15 -15.39 2.02
CA ILE A 18 -8.25 -15.65 0.91
C ILE A 18 -7.03 -16.37 1.45
N GLU A 19 -6.82 -17.61 1.02
CA GLU A 19 -5.66 -18.39 1.35
C GLU A 19 -4.73 -18.51 0.15
N TYR A 20 -3.46 -18.14 0.35
CA TYR A 20 -2.42 -18.22 -0.66
C TYR A 20 -1.57 -19.45 -0.41
N PHE A 21 -1.39 -20.29 -1.41
CA PHE A 21 -0.57 -21.48 -1.33
C PHE A 21 0.16 -21.76 -2.65
N GLY A 22 1.00 -22.78 -2.67
CA GLY A 22 1.80 -23.17 -3.82
C GLY A 22 3.22 -22.58 -3.80
N PRO A 23 4.11 -23.06 -4.69
CA PRO A 23 5.55 -22.76 -4.65
C PRO A 23 5.86 -21.29 -4.89
N GLY A 24 5.02 -20.56 -5.61
CA GLY A 24 5.18 -19.13 -5.84
C GLY A 24 5.17 -18.30 -4.55
N THR A 25 4.48 -18.76 -3.49
CA THR A 25 4.44 -18.05 -2.21
C THR A 25 5.81 -17.95 -1.55
N GLU A 26 6.69 -18.92 -1.75
CA GLU A 26 8.04 -18.96 -1.18
C GLU A 26 8.99 -17.94 -1.85
N SER A 27 8.67 -17.48 -3.06
CA SER A 27 9.45 -16.46 -3.77
C SER A 27 9.17 -15.04 -3.26
N LEU A 28 8.06 -14.84 -2.55
CA LEU A 28 7.65 -13.53 -2.05
C LEU A 28 8.31 -13.20 -0.70
N SER A 29 8.78 -11.96 -0.55
CA SER A 29 9.28 -11.48 0.73
C SER A 29 8.18 -11.38 1.79
N ALA A 30 8.54 -11.32 3.06
CA ALA A 30 7.57 -11.13 4.14
C ALA A 30 6.78 -9.83 3.98
N THR A 31 7.44 -8.73 3.58
CA THR A 31 6.78 -7.44 3.31
C THR A 31 5.92 -7.48 2.06
N GLY A 32 6.32 -8.22 1.02
CA GLY A 32 5.49 -8.45 -0.16
C GLY A 32 4.20 -9.19 0.16
N LYS A 33 4.27 -10.26 0.98
CA LYS A 33 3.08 -10.96 1.50
C LYS A 33 2.19 -10.04 2.33
N ALA A 34 2.79 -9.19 3.18
CA ALA A 34 2.04 -8.20 3.96
C ALA A 34 1.29 -7.19 3.05
N THR A 35 1.91 -6.74 1.97
CA THR A 35 1.27 -5.90 0.95
C THR A 35 0.07 -6.60 0.32
N ILE A 36 0.21 -7.85 -0.09
CA ILE A 36 -0.88 -8.64 -0.68
C ILE A 36 -2.03 -8.79 0.32
N CYS A 37 -1.75 -9.14 1.58
CA CYS A 37 -2.76 -9.23 2.64
C CYS A 37 -3.46 -7.89 2.91
N ASN A 38 -2.71 -6.78 2.93
CA ASN A 38 -3.27 -5.44 3.07
C ASN A 38 -4.24 -5.12 1.92
N MET A 39 -3.85 -5.46 0.69
CA MET A 39 -4.70 -5.26 -0.50
C MET A 39 -5.90 -6.19 -0.53
N GLY A 40 -5.88 -7.31 0.19
CA GLY A 40 -7.04 -8.18 0.38
C GLY A 40 -8.24 -7.46 1.00
N ALA A 41 -8.00 -6.49 1.90
CA ALA A 41 -9.05 -5.66 2.47
C ALA A 41 -9.73 -4.76 1.41
N GLU A 42 -9.01 -4.35 0.37
CA GLU A 42 -9.55 -3.50 -0.71
C GLU A 42 -10.52 -4.27 -1.63
N VAL A 43 -10.40 -5.60 -1.72
CA VAL A 43 -11.38 -6.45 -2.42
C VAL A 43 -12.53 -6.90 -1.50
N GLY A 44 -12.53 -6.46 -0.25
CA GLY A 44 -13.60 -6.74 0.73
C GLY A 44 -13.46 -8.08 1.44
N ALA A 45 -12.31 -8.75 1.36
CA ALA A 45 -12.07 -10.00 2.07
C ALA A 45 -12.09 -9.79 3.59
N THR A 46 -12.59 -10.77 4.31
CA THR A 46 -12.58 -10.79 5.78
C THR A 46 -11.16 -10.92 6.31
N THR A 47 -10.34 -11.75 5.66
CA THR A 47 -8.92 -11.91 5.95
C THR A 47 -8.19 -12.50 4.75
N SER A 48 -6.86 -12.41 4.82
CA SER A 48 -5.94 -13.03 3.87
C SER A 48 -4.81 -13.69 4.64
N LEU A 49 -4.35 -14.87 4.22
CA LEU A 49 -3.28 -15.60 4.90
C LEU A 49 -2.34 -16.26 3.92
N PHE A 50 -1.08 -16.34 4.35
CA PHE A 50 0.00 -17.08 3.70
C PHE A 50 0.52 -18.15 4.64
N PRO A 51 1.07 -19.25 4.12
CA PRO A 51 1.77 -20.23 4.93
C PRO A 51 3.01 -19.60 5.57
N PHE A 52 3.34 -20.02 6.80
CA PHE A 52 4.59 -19.63 7.44
C PHE A 52 5.78 -20.23 6.71
N ASP A 53 6.80 -19.42 6.43
CA ASP A 53 7.99 -19.84 5.71
C ASP A 53 9.29 -19.20 6.24
N GLY A 54 10.43 -19.60 5.66
CA GLY A 54 11.75 -19.13 6.05
C GLY A 54 11.97 -17.62 5.84
N ARG A 55 11.30 -16.99 4.86
CA ARG A 55 11.38 -15.52 4.66
C ARG A 55 10.66 -14.77 5.76
N MET A 56 9.50 -15.27 6.21
CA MET A 56 8.81 -14.75 7.38
C MET A 56 9.64 -14.90 8.64
N ALA A 57 10.26 -16.09 8.86
CA ALA A 57 11.15 -16.33 9.98
C ALA A 57 12.32 -15.34 9.98
N THR A 58 12.97 -15.16 8.85
CA THR A 58 14.10 -14.22 8.69
C THR A 58 13.69 -12.78 9.02
N TYR A 59 12.53 -12.33 8.52
CA TYR A 59 12.00 -11.00 8.81
C TYR A 59 11.67 -10.81 10.30
N LEU A 60 11.05 -11.80 10.92
CA LEU A 60 10.70 -11.75 12.35
C LEU A 60 11.97 -11.68 13.22
N ARG A 61 13.00 -12.48 12.92
CA ARG A 61 14.29 -12.41 13.60
C ARG A 61 14.96 -11.05 13.41
N ALA A 62 15.00 -10.53 12.19
CA ALA A 62 15.57 -9.21 11.88
C ALA A 62 14.88 -8.07 12.61
N THR A 63 13.66 -8.28 13.07
CA THR A 63 12.85 -7.29 13.82
C THR A 63 12.71 -7.61 15.31
N GLY A 64 13.58 -8.50 15.86
CA GLY A 64 13.68 -8.81 17.29
C GLY A 64 12.53 -9.65 17.84
N ARG A 65 11.93 -10.51 17.01
CA ARG A 65 10.81 -11.39 17.37
C ARG A 65 11.19 -12.87 17.33
N ASP A 66 12.39 -13.20 17.80
CA ASP A 66 12.94 -14.57 17.79
C ASP A 66 12.03 -15.57 18.50
N CYS A 67 11.48 -15.21 19.67
CA CYS A 67 10.57 -16.10 20.40
C CYS A 67 9.30 -16.46 19.62
N VAL A 68 8.82 -15.57 18.74
CA VAL A 68 7.67 -15.86 17.86
C VAL A 68 8.08 -16.86 16.79
N VAL A 69 9.29 -16.73 16.26
CA VAL A 69 9.82 -17.67 15.26
C VAL A 69 10.01 -19.06 15.86
N ASP A 70 10.63 -19.15 17.04
CA ASP A 70 10.86 -20.42 17.72
C ASP A 70 9.55 -21.16 17.98
N TRP A 71 8.51 -20.42 18.39
CA TRP A 71 7.19 -20.98 18.55
C TRP A 71 6.57 -21.41 17.21
N ALA A 72 6.61 -20.56 16.20
CA ALA A 72 6.05 -20.85 14.87
C ALA A 72 6.74 -22.06 14.21
N GLU A 73 8.06 -22.19 14.36
CA GLU A 73 8.80 -23.37 13.87
C GLU A 73 8.40 -24.65 14.61
N SER A 74 8.08 -24.57 15.91
CA SER A 74 7.64 -25.73 16.69
C SER A 74 6.27 -26.29 16.27
N VAL A 75 5.43 -25.46 15.64
CA VAL A 75 4.09 -25.83 15.13
C VAL A 75 3.98 -25.62 13.62
N GLY A 76 5.10 -25.67 12.92
CA GLY A 76 5.18 -25.27 11.51
C GLY A 76 4.27 -26.05 10.56
N ALA A 77 3.95 -27.30 10.88
CA ALA A 77 3.00 -28.09 10.10
C ALA A 77 1.58 -27.50 10.16
N ASP A 78 1.16 -26.99 11.32
CA ASP A 78 -0.16 -26.41 11.52
C ASP A 78 -0.31 -24.99 10.93
N LEU A 79 0.79 -24.39 10.49
CA LEU A 79 0.84 -23.06 9.87
C LEU A 79 0.90 -23.11 8.34
N ARG A 80 0.47 -24.19 7.75
CA ARG A 80 0.37 -24.42 6.32
C ARG A 80 -0.96 -25.09 5.99
N ALA A 81 -1.41 -24.97 4.75
CA ALA A 81 -2.55 -25.74 4.28
C ALA A 81 -2.22 -27.25 4.31
N ASP A 82 -3.20 -28.07 4.61
CA ASP A 82 -3.08 -29.54 4.58
C ASP A 82 -2.77 -30.01 3.14
N GLU A 83 -1.94 -31.04 3.00
CA GLU A 83 -1.57 -31.60 1.68
C GLU A 83 -2.81 -31.98 0.86
N VAL A 84 -3.80 -32.60 1.47
CA VAL A 84 -5.03 -33.00 0.79
C VAL A 84 -5.80 -31.81 0.21
N VAL A 85 -5.69 -30.62 0.84
CA VAL A 85 -6.32 -29.39 0.39
C VAL A 85 -5.57 -28.80 -0.80
N THR A 86 -4.24 -28.86 -0.77
CA THR A 86 -3.39 -28.36 -1.87
C THR A 86 -3.43 -29.27 -3.09
N ASP A 87 -3.61 -30.58 -2.91
CA ASP A 87 -3.71 -31.58 -3.99
C ASP A 87 -5.05 -31.48 -4.74
N GLU A 88 -6.14 -31.26 -4.01
CA GLU A 88 -7.49 -31.18 -4.58
C GLU A 88 -8.21 -29.86 -4.20
N PRO A 89 -7.65 -28.68 -4.50
CA PRO A 89 -8.14 -27.40 -3.97
C PRO A 89 -9.59 -27.11 -4.33
N ALA A 90 -10.02 -27.49 -5.52
CA ALA A 90 -11.42 -27.31 -5.98
C ALA A 90 -12.47 -28.07 -5.14
N LYS A 91 -12.04 -29.01 -4.31
CA LYS A 91 -12.90 -29.80 -3.42
C LYS A 91 -13.15 -29.12 -2.08
N TYR A 92 -12.20 -28.25 -1.66
CA TYR A 92 -12.19 -27.64 -0.33
C TYR A 92 -12.45 -26.15 -0.35
N TYR A 93 -12.12 -25.46 -1.46
CA TYR A 93 -12.36 -24.02 -1.61
C TYR A 93 -13.56 -23.73 -2.51
N ASP A 94 -14.35 -22.74 -2.16
CA ASP A 94 -15.46 -22.27 -2.98
C ASP A 94 -15.00 -21.71 -4.32
N ARG A 95 -13.76 -21.24 -4.38
CA ARG A 95 -13.13 -20.69 -5.58
C ARG A 95 -11.62 -20.89 -5.55
N VAL A 96 -11.08 -21.33 -6.67
CA VAL A 96 -9.63 -21.43 -6.88
C VAL A 96 -9.22 -20.48 -8.00
N ILE A 97 -8.10 -19.78 -7.81
CA ILE A 97 -7.51 -18.85 -8.79
C ILE A 97 -6.04 -19.22 -8.90
N ASP A 98 -5.62 -19.67 -10.06
CA ASP A 98 -4.22 -19.96 -10.38
C ASP A 98 -3.56 -18.71 -10.96
N ILE A 99 -2.38 -18.37 -10.41
CA ILE A 99 -1.56 -17.23 -10.86
C ILE A 99 -0.15 -17.72 -11.12
N ASP A 100 0.29 -17.68 -12.36
CA ASP A 100 1.68 -17.93 -12.72
C ASP A 100 2.49 -16.64 -12.52
N LEU A 101 3.34 -16.62 -11.49
CA LEU A 101 4.17 -15.46 -11.18
C LEU A 101 5.25 -15.21 -12.24
N SER A 102 5.61 -16.21 -13.06
CA SER A 102 6.61 -16.04 -14.10
C SER A 102 6.09 -15.30 -15.34
N GLU A 103 4.77 -15.27 -15.53
CA GLU A 103 4.10 -14.57 -16.61
C GLU A 103 3.59 -13.18 -16.22
N LEU A 104 3.68 -12.82 -14.92
CA LEU A 104 3.21 -11.52 -14.46
C LEU A 104 4.12 -10.39 -14.93
N GLU A 105 3.51 -9.38 -15.51
CA GLU A 105 4.11 -8.08 -15.74
C GLU A 105 3.59 -7.04 -14.72
N PRO A 106 4.24 -5.88 -14.56
CA PRO A 106 3.71 -4.82 -13.71
C PRO A 106 2.33 -4.32 -14.15
N TYR A 107 1.46 -4.06 -13.19
CA TYR A 107 0.12 -3.53 -13.42
C TYR A 107 -0.03 -2.11 -12.88
N ILE A 108 -0.88 -1.32 -13.54
CA ILE A 108 -1.36 -0.03 -13.06
C ILE A 108 -2.86 -0.14 -12.83
N ASN A 109 -3.32 0.34 -11.68
CA ASN A 109 -4.70 0.29 -11.28
C ASN A 109 -5.33 1.69 -11.25
N GLY A 110 -6.48 1.86 -11.88
CA GLY A 110 -7.22 3.12 -11.90
C GLY A 110 -7.58 3.65 -13.27
N PRO A 111 -8.10 4.88 -13.33
CA PRO A 111 -8.34 5.78 -12.21
C PRO A 111 -9.68 5.56 -11.51
N PHE A 112 -9.89 6.20 -10.35
CA PHE A 112 -11.16 6.32 -9.62
C PHE A 112 -11.73 5.04 -9.03
N THR A 113 -11.12 3.90 -9.27
CA THR A 113 -11.56 2.59 -8.78
C THR A 113 -10.37 1.66 -8.60
N PRO A 114 -10.38 0.80 -7.58
CA PRO A 114 -9.35 -0.24 -7.42
C PRO A 114 -9.46 -1.38 -8.44
N ASP A 115 -10.48 -1.35 -9.28
CA ASP A 115 -10.91 -2.46 -10.14
C ASP A 115 -10.47 -2.34 -11.59
N ALA A 116 -9.75 -1.28 -11.92
CA ALA A 116 -9.33 -0.99 -13.29
C ALA A 116 -7.86 -1.38 -13.52
N ALA A 117 -7.46 -2.56 -13.02
CA ALA A 117 -6.12 -3.09 -13.23
C ALA A 117 -5.84 -3.28 -14.72
N THR A 118 -4.65 -2.87 -15.15
CA THR A 118 -4.20 -2.94 -16.54
C THR A 118 -2.72 -3.28 -16.57
N PRO A 119 -2.29 -4.28 -17.35
CA PRO A 119 -0.88 -4.57 -17.52
C PRO A 119 -0.17 -3.37 -18.17
N ILE A 120 1.08 -3.16 -17.81
CA ILE A 120 1.86 -2.01 -18.32
C ILE A 120 2.03 -2.06 -19.86
N SER A 121 1.99 -3.26 -20.43
CA SER A 121 2.07 -3.45 -21.88
C SER A 121 0.86 -2.87 -22.64
N GLU A 122 -0.30 -2.77 -22.00
CA GLU A 122 -1.57 -2.28 -22.57
C GLU A 122 -1.93 -0.88 -22.06
N PHE A 123 -1.24 -0.39 -21.03
CA PHE A 123 -1.67 0.82 -20.34
C PHE A 123 -1.61 2.08 -21.21
N ALA A 124 -0.61 2.21 -22.08
CA ALA A 124 -0.49 3.33 -23.01
C ALA A 124 -1.71 3.43 -23.93
N GLU A 125 -2.17 2.31 -24.49
CA GLU A 125 -3.39 2.25 -25.32
C GLU A 125 -4.62 2.67 -24.51
N LYS A 126 -4.75 2.16 -23.29
CA LYS A 126 -5.86 2.52 -22.38
C LYS A 126 -5.89 4.02 -22.08
N VAL A 127 -4.72 4.63 -21.83
CA VAL A 127 -4.60 6.08 -21.60
C VAL A 127 -5.14 6.87 -22.78
N LEU A 128 -4.75 6.48 -23.99
CA LEU A 128 -5.17 7.16 -25.23
C LEU A 128 -6.65 6.95 -25.54
N LEU A 129 -7.15 5.72 -25.46
CA LEU A 129 -8.55 5.38 -25.79
C LEU A 129 -9.54 6.06 -24.82
N ASN A 130 -9.18 6.21 -23.54
CA ASN A 130 -10.07 6.81 -22.55
C ASN A 130 -9.83 8.31 -22.37
N GLY A 131 -8.90 8.90 -23.11
CA GLY A 131 -8.56 10.32 -22.99
C GLY A 131 -8.07 10.72 -21.59
N TYR A 132 -7.31 9.83 -20.95
CA TYR A 132 -6.70 10.15 -19.66
C TYR A 132 -5.57 11.19 -19.84
N PRO A 133 -5.34 12.06 -18.84
CA PRO A 133 -4.21 12.99 -18.90
C PRO A 133 -2.89 12.22 -19.01
N ARG A 134 -2.23 12.33 -20.15
CA ARG A 134 -0.97 11.61 -20.42
C ARG A 134 0.18 12.10 -19.55
N LYS A 135 0.25 13.42 -19.33
CA LYS A 135 1.28 14.03 -18.48
C LYS A 135 1.06 13.57 -17.04
N MET A 136 2.06 12.95 -16.46
CA MET A 136 2.10 12.64 -15.03
C MET A 136 2.60 13.86 -14.27
N GLU A 137 1.86 14.33 -13.29
CA GLU A 137 2.20 15.57 -12.57
C GLU A 137 2.89 15.35 -11.24
N VAL A 138 2.63 14.23 -10.56
CA VAL A 138 3.29 13.89 -9.29
C VAL A 138 3.36 12.39 -9.12
N GLY A 139 4.50 11.89 -8.69
CA GLY A 139 4.68 10.54 -8.17
C GLY A 139 4.68 10.55 -6.65
N LEU A 140 3.98 9.60 -6.04
CA LEU A 140 3.95 9.44 -4.60
C LEU A 140 4.30 7.99 -4.22
N ILE A 141 5.42 7.82 -3.54
CA ILE A 141 5.82 6.53 -2.99
C ILE A 141 5.58 6.56 -1.49
N GLY A 142 4.88 5.55 -0.96
CA GLY A 142 4.66 5.53 0.47
C GLY A 142 3.45 4.76 0.93
N SER A 143 2.91 5.25 2.03
CA SER A 143 1.90 4.65 2.89
C SER A 143 2.42 3.42 3.67
N CYS A 144 1.59 2.91 4.60
CA CYS A 144 1.91 1.68 5.34
C CYS A 144 1.96 0.42 4.45
N THR A 145 1.40 0.49 3.23
CA THR A 145 1.28 -0.66 2.33
C THR A 145 2.55 -0.89 1.52
N ASN A 146 3.12 0.15 0.91
CA ASN A 146 4.21 0.06 -0.07
C ASN A 146 5.32 1.07 0.20
N SER A 147 5.89 1.02 1.39
CA SER A 147 7.08 1.77 1.77
C SER A 147 7.90 1.02 2.83
N SER A 148 7.97 -0.29 2.69
CA SER A 148 8.90 -1.12 3.43
C SER A 148 10.35 -0.79 3.05
N TYR A 149 11.31 -1.34 3.80
CA TYR A 149 12.71 -1.20 3.46
C TYR A 149 13.01 -1.70 2.03
N GLN A 150 12.44 -2.84 1.64
CA GLN A 150 12.57 -3.39 0.31
C GLN A 150 12.01 -2.47 -0.78
N ASP A 151 10.81 -1.94 -0.56
CA ASP A 151 10.15 -1.03 -1.50
C ASP A 151 10.99 0.23 -1.74
N LEU A 152 11.48 0.84 -0.66
CA LEU A 152 12.35 2.02 -0.75
C LEU A 152 13.69 1.69 -1.38
N SER A 153 14.28 0.52 -1.09
CA SER A 153 15.55 0.07 -1.67
C SER A 153 15.44 -0.06 -3.19
N ARG A 154 14.39 -0.70 -3.67
CA ARG A 154 14.14 -0.88 -5.11
C ARG A 154 13.86 0.45 -5.81
N ALA A 155 13.02 1.31 -5.22
CA ALA A 155 12.76 2.64 -5.78
C ALA A 155 14.03 3.52 -5.78
N ALA A 156 14.85 3.46 -4.73
CA ALA A 156 16.11 4.19 -4.64
C ALA A 156 17.14 3.71 -5.68
N SER A 157 17.11 2.43 -6.08
CA SER A 157 17.96 1.94 -7.14
C SER A 157 17.68 2.62 -8.49
N LEU A 158 16.41 2.94 -8.77
CA LEU A 158 16.01 3.73 -9.93
C LEU A 158 16.40 5.20 -9.77
N ALA A 159 16.28 5.76 -8.56
CA ALA A 159 16.72 7.12 -8.28
C ALA A 159 18.23 7.29 -8.56
N LYS A 160 19.07 6.33 -8.17
CA LYS A 160 20.51 6.31 -8.48
C LYS A 160 20.78 6.28 -9.99
N GLN A 161 19.99 5.52 -10.74
CA GLN A 161 20.14 5.47 -12.20
C GLN A 161 19.88 6.82 -12.89
N VAL A 162 19.10 7.72 -12.28
CA VAL A 162 18.90 9.08 -12.81
C VAL A 162 20.24 9.80 -12.92
N ALA A 163 21.03 9.80 -11.85
CA ALA A 163 22.36 10.40 -11.87
C ALA A 163 23.36 9.63 -12.77
N GLU A 164 23.39 8.30 -12.64
CA GLU A 164 24.31 7.44 -13.40
C GLU A 164 24.12 7.53 -14.92
N LYS A 165 22.88 7.72 -15.37
CA LYS A 165 22.51 7.79 -16.78
C LYS A 165 22.34 9.22 -17.31
N ASN A 166 22.70 10.22 -16.50
CA ASN A 166 22.55 11.64 -16.82
C ASN A 166 21.11 12.00 -17.24
N LEU A 167 20.12 11.45 -16.51
CA LEU A 167 18.71 11.72 -16.71
C LEU A 167 18.23 12.86 -15.79
N SER A 168 17.07 13.40 -16.08
CA SER A 168 16.28 14.24 -15.16
C SER A 168 14.97 13.55 -14.81
N VAL A 169 14.42 13.93 -13.66
CA VAL A 169 13.08 13.52 -13.25
C VAL A 169 12.05 14.51 -13.82
N ALA A 170 11.12 14.02 -14.61
CA ALA A 170 10.18 14.88 -15.33
C ALA A 170 8.96 15.33 -14.51
N ALA A 171 8.67 14.66 -13.39
CA ALA A 171 7.60 15.01 -12.48
C ALA A 171 8.09 15.06 -11.02
N PRO A 172 7.55 15.92 -10.15
CA PRO A 172 7.84 15.92 -8.73
C PRO A 172 7.60 14.54 -8.09
N LEU A 173 8.49 14.15 -7.20
CA LEU A 173 8.39 12.93 -6.40
C LEU A 173 8.20 13.27 -4.92
N ILE A 174 7.26 12.61 -4.30
CA ILE A 174 7.03 12.64 -2.84
C ILE A 174 7.27 11.23 -2.30
N VAL A 175 8.04 11.12 -1.23
CA VAL A 175 8.32 9.84 -0.56
C VAL A 175 7.88 9.92 0.90
N ASN A 176 7.02 8.99 1.30
CA ASN A 176 6.57 8.79 2.68
C ASN A 176 7.10 7.45 3.19
N PRO A 177 8.13 7.41 4.03
CA PRO A 177 8.57 6.15 4.65
C PRO A 177 7.47 5.51 5.50
N GLY A 178 7.46 4.19 5.59
CA GLY A 178 6.39 3.42 6.26
C GLY A 178 6.38 3.57 7.79
N SER A 179 7.50 3.90 8.38
CA SER A 179 7.66 4.14 9.82
C SER A 179 8.92 4.93 10.08
N GLU A 180 9.07 5.45 11.31
CA GLU A 180 10.30 6.13 11.70
C GLU A 180 11.51 5.20 11.70
N GLN A 181 11.32 3.95 12.08
CA GLN A 181 12.37 2.93 11.97
C GLN A 181 12.83 2.72 10.52
N ILE A 182 11.89 2.64 9.58
CA ILE A 182 12.22 2.51 8.16
C ILE A 182 12.90 3.79 7.66
N ARG A 183 12.42 4.99 8.03
CA ARG A 183 13.03 6.26 7.64
C ARG A 183 14.50 6.33 8.10
N ALA A 184 14.75 6.09 9.37
CA ALA A 184 16.09 6.14 9.95
C ALA A 184 17.03 5.08 9.35
N THR A 185 16.50 3.88 9.05
CA THR A 185 17.27 2.82 8.42
C THR A 185 17.61 3.17 6.96
N ALA A 186 16.63 3.66 6.21
CA ALA A 186 16.80 4.07 4.80
C ALA A 186 17.75 5.28 4.67
N GLU A 187 17.72 6.21 5.64
CA GLU A 187 18.64 7.34 5.72
C GLU A 187 20.08 6.86 5.96
N ARG A 188 20.30 6.01 6.96
CA ARG A 188 21.60 5.40 7.25
C ARG A 188 22.17 4.67 6.03
N ASP A 189 21.34 3.98 5.27
CA ASP A 189 21.75 3.18 4.12
C ASP A 189 21.75 3.97 2.81
N GLY A 190 21.56 5.30 2.88
CA GLY A 190 21.74 6.23 1.75
C GLY A 190 20.57 6.27 0.77
N MET A 191 19.43 5.66 1.06
CA MET A 191 18.27 5.69 0.18
C MET A 191 17.60 7.06 0.17
N ILE A 192 17.44 7.67 1.34
CA ILE A 192 16.88 9.01 1.48
C ILE A 192 17.71 10.01 0.69
N GLY A 193 19.04 9.97 0.84
CA GLY A 193 19.94 10.82 0.07
C GLY A 193 19.83 10.63 -1.45
N ALA A 194 19.58 9.39 -1.92
CA ALA A 194 19.36 9.14 -3.35
C ALA A 194 18.06 9.79 -3.87
N PHE A 195 16.99 9.79 -3.06
CA PHE A 195 15.75 10.49 -3.42
C PHE A 195 15.94 12.02 -3.38
N GLU A 196 16.58 12.55 -2.36
CA GLU A 196 16.87 13.99 -2.24
C GLU A 196 17.74 14.50 -3.39
N GLN A 197 18.72 13.71 -3.82
CA GLN A 197 19.60 14.06 -4.95
C GLN A 197 18.84 14.30 -6.25
N ILE A 198 17.72 13.63 -6.46
CA ILE A 198 16.84 13.81 -7.61
C ILE A 198 15.72 14.82 -7.37
N GLY A 199 15.74 15.54 -6.25
CA GLY A 199 14.76 16.58 -5.92
C GLY A 199 13.46 16.05 -5.30
N ALA A 200 13.43 14.83 -4.77
CA ALA A 200 12.26 14.30 -4.08
C ALA A 200 12.02 15.02 -2.75
N THR A 201 10.75 15.17 -2.39
CA THR A 201 10.32 15.64 -1.08
C THR A 201 10.09 14.45 -0.16
N ILE A 202 10.86 14.38 0.93
CA ILE A 202 10.65 13.36 1.96
C ILE A 202 9.67 13.90 2.99
N MET A 203 8.54 13.22 3.14
CA MET A 203 7.50 13.60 4.11
C MET A 203 7.65 12.80 5.41
N ALA A 204 7.00 13.29 6.46
CA ALA A 204 6.84 12.51 7.68
C ALA A 204 6.07 11.21 7.40
N ASN A 205 6.37 10.17 8.16
CA ASN A 205 5.71 8.85 8.09
C ASN A 205 4.28 8.91 8.64
N ALA A 206 3.42 9.61 7.92
CA ALA A 206 2.00 9.80 8.23
C ALA A 206 1.14 9.52 7.01
N CYS A 207 -0.16 9.29 7.24
CA CYS A 207 -1.09 8.96 6.16
C CYS A 207 -1.31 10.10 5.15
N GLY A 208 -1.15 11.37 5.53
CA GLY A 208 -1.19 12.55 4.64
C GLY A 208 -1.96 12.42 3.33
N PRO A 209 -1.26 12.37 2.19
CA PRO A 209 -1.90 12.23 0.87
C PRO A 209 -2.72 10.95 0.72
N CYS A 210 -2.36 9.86 1.38
CA CYS A 210 -3.07 8.59 1.29
C CYS A 210 -4.53 8.67 1.79
N ILE A 211 -4.82 9.58 2.71
CA ILE A 211 -6.17 9.80 3.26
C ILE A 211 -6.79 11.13 2.86
N GLY A 212 -6.24 11.81 1.86
CA GLY A 212 -6.78 13.08 1.37
C GLY A 212 -6.38 14.31 2.20
N GLN A 213 -5.42 14.18 3.09
CA GLN A 213 -4.84 15.30 3.86
C GLN A 213 -3.62 15.88 3.14
N TRP A 214 -3.79 16.18 1.87
CA TRP A 214 -2.77 16.79 1.04
C TRP A 214 -3.34 18.01 0.32
N LYS A 215 -2.89 19.18 0.73
CA LYS A 215 -3.20 20.42 0.04
C LYS A 215 -2.23 20.57 -1.12
N ARG A 216 -2.59 20.01 -2.26
CA ARG A 216 -1.86 20.20 -3.50
C ARG A 216 -2.27 21.52 -4.14
N GLU A 217 -1.29 22.35 -4.43
CA GLU A 217 -1.50 23.57 -5.22
C GLU A 217 -1.51 23.19 -6.70
N THR A 218 -2.53 23.62 -7.42
CA THR A 218 -2.66 23.44 -8.86
C THR A 218 -3.05 24.78 -9.48
N ASP A 219 -2.46 25.11 -10.62
CA ASP A 219 -2.75 26.37 -11.32
C ASP A 219 -4.22 26.47 -11.77
N ASP A 220 -4.81 25.33 -12.12
CA ASP A 220 -6.21 25.21 -12.51
C ASP A 220 -6.83 23.94 -11.92
N PRO A 221 -7.64 24.06 -10.86
CA PRO A 221 -8.29 22.90 -10.24
C PRO A 221 -9.38 22.27 -11.13
N THR A 222 -9.82 22.92 -12.20
CA THR A 222 -10.82 22.38 -13.13
C THR A 222 -10.19 21.52 -14.22
N ARG A 223 -8.89 21.63 -14.44
CA ARG A 223 -8.15 20.85 -15.42
C ARG A 223 -7.97 19.40 -14.96
N LYS A 224 -8.24 18.48 -15.88
CA LYS A 224 -7.89 17.07 -15.67
C LYS A 224 -6.37 16.94 -15.53
N ASN A 225 -5.93 16.22 -14.53
CA ASN A 225 -4.53 15.96 -14.26
C ASN A 225 -4.34 14.54 -13.75
N SER A 226 -3.12 14.02 -13.75
CA SER A 226 -2.82 12.66 -13.32
C SER A 226 -1.71 12.60 -12.28
N ILE A 227 -1.86 11.67 -11.35
CA ILE A 227 -0.85 11.28 -10.36
C ILE A 227 -0.72 9.77 -10.33
N VAL A 228 0.46 9.26 -10.03
CA VAL A 228 0.68 7.82 -9.76
C VAL A 228 1.18 7.66 -8.34
N THR A 229 0.59 6.72 -7.62
CA THR A 229 0.91 6.49 -6.20
C THR A 229 1.16 5.01 -5.95
N SER A 230 1.96 4.69 -4.95
CA SER A 230 2.06 3.33 -4.43
C SER A 230 1.12 3.07 -3.24
N PHE A 231 0.07 3.88 -3.11
CA PHE A 231 -0.94 3.72 -2.08
C PHE A 231 -1.87 2.55 -2.37
N ASN A 232 -2.85 2.33 -1.52
CA ASN A 232 -3.81 1.24 -1.67
C ASN A 232 -5.18 1.67 -2.21
N ARG A 233 -5.43 2.97 -2.39
CA ARG A 233 -6.74 3.51 -2.82
C ARG A 233 -6.59 4.66 -3.79
N ASN A 234 -7.48 4.70 -4.78
CA ASN A 234 -7.49 5.71 -5.83
C ASN A 234 -8.88 6.26 -6.15
N PHE A 235 -9.79 6.21 -5.19
CA PHE A 235 -11.13 6.80 -5.37
C PHE A 235 -11.05 8.29 -5.70
N ALA A 236 -12.07 8.79 -6.40
CA ALA A 236 -12.19 10.21 -6.70
C ALA A 236 -12.03 11.08 -5.43
N LYS A 237 -11.26 12.15 -5.52
CA LYS A 237 -10.93 13.06 -4.41
C LYS A 237 -10.07 12.44 -3.29
N ARG A 238 -9.65 11.19 -3.41
CA ARG A 238 -8.98 10.48 -2.32
C ARG A 238 -7.61 11.08 -1.97
N ALA A 239 -6.84 11.55 -2.93
CA ALA A 239 -5.48 12.03 -2.71
C ALA A 239 -5.43 13.51 -2.26
N ASP A 240 -6.03 14.41 -3.03
CA ASP A 240 -5.91 15.88 -2.90
C ASP A 240 -7.25 16.63 -2.83
N GLY A 241 -8.36 15.90 -2.72
CA GLY A 241 -9.71 16.48 -2.67
C GLY A 241 -10.25 16.94 -4.03
N ASN A 242 -9.44 16.92 -5.10
CA ASN A 242 -9.84 17.39 -6.43
C ASN A 242 -10.49 16.26 -7.24
N PRO A 243 -11.74 16.41 -7.73
CA PRO A 243 -12.41 15.41 -8.56
C PRO A 243 -11.77 15.23 -9.94
N ASN A 244 -10.95 16.18 -10.40
CA ASN A 244 -10.28 16.15 -11.69
C ASN A 244 -8.87 15.52 -11.62
N THR A 245 -8.45 15.05 -10.45
CA THR A 245 -7.21 14.30 -10.28
C THR A 245 -7.45 12.82 -10.58
N TYR A 246 -6.86 12.35 -11.65
CA TYR A 246 -6.85 10.95 -12.09
C TYR A 246 -5.73 10.24 -11.33
N ALA A 247 -6.08 9.61 -10.22
CA ALA A 247 -5.15 8.89 -9.36
C ALA A 247 -5.03 7.43 -9.80
N PHE A 248 -3.81 7.00 -10.06
CA PHE A 248 -3.47 5.62 -10.38
C PHE A 248 -2.65 5.01 -9.24
N VAL A 249 -2.75 3.70 -9.09
CA VAL A 249 -1.97 2.94 -8.11
C VAL A 249 -1.06 1.97 -8.86
N ALA A 250 0.21 1.96 -8.48
CA ALA A 250 1.23 1.07 -9.02
C ALA A 250 2.23 0.68 -7.92
N SER A 251 3.14 -0.23 -8.22
CA SER A 251 4.25 -0.51 -7.30
C SER A 251 5.16 0.72 -7.11
N PRO A 252 5.94 0.80 -6.03
CA PRO A 252 6.91 1.88 -5.82
C PRO A 252 7.88 2.06 -6.99
N GLU A 253 8.37 0.96 -7.54
CA GLU A 253 9.31 0.98 -8.67
C GLU A 253 8.66 1.51 -9.94
N LEU A 254 7.43 1.07 -10.24
CA LEU A 254 6.73 1.56 -11.43
C LEU A 254 6.33 3.02 -11.26
N THR A 255 5.91 3.43 -10.05
CA THR A 255 5.68 4.84 -9.72
C THR A 255 6.94 5.66 -9.95
N MET A 256 8.11 5.17 -9.51
CA MET A 256 9.39 5.84 -9.73
C MET A 256 9.74 5.95 -11.21
N ALA A 257 9.61 4.87 -11.97
CA ALA A 257 9.93 4.86 -13.41
C ALA A 257 9.04 5.84 -14.20
N LEU A 258 7.74 5.88 -13.90
CA LEU A 258 6.80 6.82 -14.50
C LEU A 258 7.07 8.26 -14.07
N THR A 259 7.56 8.49 -12.84
CA THR A 259 7.95 9.82 -12.35
C THR A 259 9.16 10.33 -13.11
N ILE A 260 10.16 9.48 -13.37
CA ILE A 260 11.32 9.84 -14.20
C ILE A 260 10.86 10.22 -15.60
N ALA A 261 9.95 9.46 -16.20
CA ALA A 261 9.45 9.71 -17.55
C ALA A 261 8.49 10.90 -17.64
N GLY A 262 7.70 11.17 -16.60
CA GLY A 262 6.64 12.19 -16.60
C GLY A 262 5.47 11.88 -17.53
N ASP A 263 5.32 10.64 -17.98
CA ASP A 263 4.41 10.21 -19.03
C ASP A 263 3.74 8.89 -18.66
N LEU A 264 2.43 8.87 -18.57
CA LEU A 264 1.66 7.66 -18.28
C LEU A 264 1.73 6.61 -19.40
N CYS A 265 2.08 7.00 -20.61
CA CYS A 265 2.24 6.08 -21.73
C CYS A 265 3.64 5.40 -21.76
N PHE A 266 4.54 5.75 -20.84
CA PHE A 266 5.86 5.17 -20.77
C PHE A 266 5.82 3.73 -20.24
N ASN A 267 6.39 2.79 -20.99
CA ASN A 267 6.57 1.41 -20.54
C ASN A 267 8.05 1.15 -20.21
N PRO A 268 8.43 1.06 -18.93
CA PRO A 268 9.83 0.89 -18.52
C PRO A 268 10.46 -0.42 -19.00
N LEU A 269 9.64 -1.43 -19.35
CA LEU A 269 10.13 -2.70 -19.86
C LEU A 269 10.62 -2.62 -21.31
N LYS A 270 10.13 -1.65 -22.10
CA LYS A 270 10.39 -1.53 -23.54
C LYS A 270 11.01 -0.21 -23.94
N ASP A 271 10.54 0.89 -23.34
CA ASP A 271 10.83 2.24 -23.78
C ASP A 271 12.21 2.74 -23.30
N ARG A 272 12.69 3.78 -23.93
CA ARG A 272 13.94 4.45 -23.61
C ARG A 272 13.69 5.94 -23.37
N LEU A 273 14.37 6.48 -22.39
CA LEU A 273 14.39 7.91 -22.09
C LEU A 273 15.57 8.58 -22.84
N VAL A 274 15.46 9.87 -23.06
CA VAL A 274 16.54 10.66 -23.63
C VAL A 274 17.25 11.36 -22.47
N ASN A 275 18.56 11.13 -22.33
CA ASN A 275 19.39 11.78 -21.32
C ASN A 275 19.85 13.18 -21.78
N HIS A 276 20.54 13.89 -20.88
CA HIS A 276 21.05 15.24 -21.19
C HIS A 276 22.08 15.28 -22.33
N ASP A 277 22.71 14.15 -22.64
CA ASP A 277 23.66 14.02 -23.74
C ASP A 277 22.95 13.71 -25.07
N GLY A 278 21.62 13.59 -25.09
CA GLY A 278 20.81 13.26 -26.25
C GLY A 278 20.78 11.76 -26.57
N GLU A 279 21.29 10.91 -25.69
CA GLU A 279 21.33 9.47 -25.88
C GLU A 279 20.02 8.81 -25.40
N ARG A 280 19.61 7.76 -26.09
CA ARG A 280 18.45 6.93 -25.71
C ARG A 280 18.87 5.83 -24.74
N VAL A 281 18.58 6.03 -23.47
CA VAL A 281 18.94 5.10 -22.40
C VAL A 281 17.72 4.36 -21.87
N LYS A 282 17.91 3.11 -21.47
CA LYS A 282 16.87 2.29 -20.82
C LYS A 282 17.13 2.26 -19.32
N LEU A 283 16.06 2.36 -18.52
CA LEU A 283 16.14 2.05 -17.10
C LEU A 283 16.45 0.56 -16.93
N ALA A 284 17.44 0.27 -16.10
CA ALA A 284 17.70 -1.11 -15.70
C ALA A 284 16.63 -1.55 -14.69
N GLU A 285 16.45 -2.85 -14.61
CA GLU A 285 15.53 -3.47 -13.66
C GLU A 285 15.86 -3.01 -12.22
N PRO A 286 14.83 -2.65 -11.41
CA PRO A 286 15.07 -2.19 -10.06
C PRO A 286 15.58 -3.33 -9.17
N VAL A 287 16.62 -3.09 -8.41
CA VAL A 287 17.22 -4.03 -7.46
C VAL A 287 17.09 -3.46 -6.05
N GLY A 288 17.00 -4.35 -5.06
CA GLY A 288 16.94 -3.92 -3.66
C GLY A 288 16.96 -5.10 -2.70
N ASP A 289 17.40 -4.80 -1.49
CA ASP A 289 17.50 -5.77 -0.42
C ASP A 289 16.15 -5.91 0.32
N GLU A 290 15.76 -7.13 0.67
CA GLU A 290 14.57 -7.38 1.49
C GLU A 290 14.73 -6.82 2.91
N LEU A 291 15.94 -6.92 3.44
CA LEU A 291 16.29 -6.52 4.80
C LEU A 291 17.60 -5.73 4.82
N PRO A 292 17.76 -4.80 5.74
CA PRO A 292 19.00 -4.06 5.88
C PRO A 292 20.13 -4.96 6.37
N LEU A 293 21.25 -4.98 5.65
CA LEU A 293 22.41 -5.80 5.98
C LEU A 293 22.97 -5.54 7.39
N LYS A 294 22.80 -4.33 7.91
CA LYS A 294 23.25 -3.91 9.25
C LYS A 294 22.14 -3.95 10.29
N GLY A 295 21.03 -4.65 10.00
CA GLY A 295 19.83 -4.64 10.83
C GLY A 295 19.09 -3.29 10.79
N PHE A 296 17.92 -3.23 11.41
CA PHE A 296 17.13 -2.02 11.51
C PHE A 296 17.69 -1.04 12.55
N THR A 297 17.61 0.26 12.27
CA THR A 297 17.87 1.33 13.21
C THR A 297 16.64 1.50 14.11
N GLN A 298 16.82 1.85 15.39
CA GLN A 298 15.70 1.95 16.34
C GLN A 298 14.69 3.06 16.01
N GLY A 299 15.11 4.16 15.40
CA GLY A 299 14.18 5.23 14.98
C GLY A 299 13.40 5.88 16.12
N ASN A 300 14.03 6.06 17.29
CA ASN A 300 13.36 6.59 18.48
C ASN A 300 13.39 8.13 18.57
N GLU A 301 13.86 8.79 17.55
CA GLU A 301 13.90 10.26 17.50
C GLU A 301 12.45 10.79 17.49
N GLY A 302 12.12 11.57 18.49
CA GLY A 302 10.76 12.11 18.66
C GLY A 302 9.87 11.34 19.65
N TYR A 303 10.31 10.20 20.18
CA TYR A 303 9.60 9.56 21.28
C TYR A 303 9.77 10.38 22.57
N ILE A 304 8.65 10.82 23.11
CA ILE A 304 8.58 11.49 24.41
C ILE A 304 7.93 10.53 25.40
N ALA A 305 8.70 10.06 26.37
CA ALA A 305 8.18 9.18 27.40
C ALA A 305 7.12 9.90 28.25
N PRO A 306 6.02 9.23 28.62
CA PRO A 306 5.06 9.80 29.56
C PRO A 306 5.73 10.00 30.93
N HIS A 307 5.58 11.18 31.52
CA HIS A 307 6.21 11.53 32.79
C HIS A 307 5.28 11.40 34.01
N GLY A 308 4.24 10.61 33.89
CA GLY A 308 3.42 10.17 35.01
C GLY A 308 2.67 11.26 35.82
N ALA A 309 2.73 12.51 35.36
CA ALA A 309 1.98 13.58 36.03
C ALA A 309 0.47 13.36 35.76
N LYS A 310 -0.30 13.27 36.83
CA LYS A 310 -1.78 13.27 36.72
C LYS A 310 -2.21 14.64 36.21
N THR A 311 -2.66 14.67 34.95
CA THR A 311 -3.22 15.89 34.37
C THR A 311 -4.74 15.80 34.39
N GLU A 312 -5.38 16.79 35.00
CA GLU A 312 -6.82 16.93 34.98
C GLU A 312 -7.26 17.37 33.55
N ILE A 313 -8.14 16.60 32.94
CA ILE A 313 -8.72 16.95 31.63
C ILE A 313 -9.76 18.04 31.85
N LYS A 314 -9.49 19.25 31.34
CA LYS A 314 -10.43 20.38 31.37
C LYS A 314 -11.04 20.58 30.00
N VAL A 315 -12.36 20.44 29.91
CA VAL A 315 -13.14 20.77 28.73
C VAL A 315 -13.80 22.12 28.95
N LYS A 316 -13.74 23.02 27.96
CA LYS A 316 -14.46 24.30 28.02
C LYS A 316 -15.94 24.05 28.16
N PRO A 317 -16.66 24.77 29.07
CA PRO A 317 -18.10 24.57 29.29
C PRO A 317 -18.96 24.76 28.03
N ASP A 318 -18.52 25.59 27.10
CA ASP A 318 -19.17 25.92 25.84
C ASP A 318 -18.63 25.08 24.63
N SER A 319 -17.85 24.05 24.88
CA SER A 319 -17.29 23.22 23.82
C SER A 319 -18.40 22.46 23.08
N GLN A 320 -18.47 22.66 21.76
CA GLN A 320 -19.37 21.94 20.88
C GLN A 320 -18.75 20.63 20.31
N ARG A 321 -17.47 20.40 20.58
CA ARG A 321 -16.72 19.26 20.02
C ARG A 321 -16.33 18.20 21.06
N LEU A 322 -16.12 18.62 22.30
CA LEU A 322 -15.66 17.75 23.37
C LEU A 322 -16.71 17.73 24.49
N GLN A 323 -17.05 16.55 24.94
CA GLN A 323 -17.94 16.33 26.07
C GLN A 323 -17.26 15.39 27.07
N LEU A 324 -17.40 15.69 28.34
CA LEU A 324 -17.07 14.73 29.40
C LEU A 324 -18.31 13.85 29.62
N LEU A 325 -18.19 12.61 29.15
CA LEU A 325 -19.26 11.62 29.36
C LEU A 325 -19.17 11.04 30.78
N THR A 326 -20.32 10.78 31.38
CA THR A 326 -20.36 9.98 32.60
C THR A 326 -19.81 8.59 32.31
N PRO A 327 -18.87 8.08 33.10
CA PRO A 327 -18.37 6.72 32.93
C PRO A 327 -19.52 5.70 32.98
N PHE A 328 -19.42 4.67 32.16
CA PHE A 328 -20.35 3.55 32.25
C PHE A 328 -20.24 2.92 33.66
N PRO A 329 -21.37 2.42 34.21
CA PRO A 329 -21.28 1.61 35.40
C PRO A 329 -20.30 0.45 35.24
N ALA A 330 -19.55 0.13 36.25
CA ALA A 330 -18.74 -1.07 36.24
C ALA A 330 -19.63 -2.30 36.01
N TRP A 331 -19.13 -3.24 35.18
CA TRP A 331 -19.80 -4.51 35.00
C TRP A 331 -19.80 -5.28 36.33
N ASP A 332 -20.95 -5.78 36.72
CA ASP A 332 -21.16 -6.48 37.99
C ASP A 332 -20.72 -7.97 37.93
N GLY A 333 -20.16 -8.42 36.80
CA GLY A 333 -19.74 -9.81 36.61
C GLY A 333 -20.87 -10.75 36.24
N GLN A 334 -22.09 -10.26 36.03
CA GLN A 334 -23.24 -11.09 35.67
C GLN A 334 -23.53 -11.00 34.16
N ASP A 335 -23.98 -12.11 33.59
CA ASP A 335 -24.42 -12.13 32.20
C ASP A 335 -25.66 -11.27 31.98
N LEU A 336 -25.73 -10.59 30.85
CA LEU A 336 -26.87 -9.78 30.44
C LEU A 336 -27.94 -10.68 29.83
N LEU A 337 -28.72 -11.34 30.72
CA LEU A 337 -29.76 -12.28 30.32
C LEU A 337 -31.08 -11.57 30.00
N ASN A 338 -31.84 -12.16 29.08
CA ASN A 338 -33.21 -11.73 28.71
C ASN A 338 -33.31 -10.25 28.27
N MET A 339 -32.26 -9.73 27.65
CA MET A 339 -32.25 -8.37 27.10
C MET A 339 -33.23 -8.28 25.91
N PRO A 340 -34.12 -7.28 25.88
CA PRO A 340 -34.99 -7.08 24.71
C PRO A 340 -34.14 -6.61 23.51
N LEU A 341 -34.39 -7.21 22.35
CA LEU A 341 -33.78 -6.80 21.12
C LEU A 341 -34.41 -5.49 20.62
N LEU A 342 -33.66 -4.39 20.68
CA LEU A 342 -34.14 -3.08 20.21
C LEU A 342 -33.97 -2.91 18.71
N ILE A 343 -32.83 -3.36 18.17
CA ILE A 343 -32.49 -3.24 16.75
C ILE A 343 -31.71 -4.50 16.34
N CYS A 344 -32.09 -5.09 15.23
CA CYS A 344 -31.32 -6.13 14.58
C CYS A 344 -30.60 -5.53 13.34
N LEU A 345 -29.28 -5.39 13.42
CA LEU A 345 -28.46 -4.99 12.31
C LEU A 345 -27.67 -6.22 11.83
N LEU A 346 -27.79 -6.57 10.58
CA LEU A 346 -27.01 -7.66 9.97
C LEU A 346 -25.52 -7.34 9.91
N TYR A 347 -25.17 -6.05 10.05
CA TYR A 347 -23.78 -5.56 10.03
C TYR A 347 -23.56 -4.64 11.23
N THR A 348 -22.33 -4.64 11.75
CA THR A 348 -21.93 -3.86 12.94
C THR A 348 -21.87 -2.34 12.71
N SER A 349 -21.90 -1.88 11.46
CA SER A 349 -22.05 -0.47 11.13
C SER A 349 -23.01 -0.28 9.96
N PRO A 350 -23.97 0.65 10.07
CA PRO A 350 -24.86 0.96 8.97
C PRO A 350 -24.04 1.53 7.82
N SER A 351 -24.05 0.82 6.69
CA SER A 351 -23.45 1.31 5.45
C SER A 351 -24.51 2.08 4.66
N PRO A 352 -24.14 3.07 3.85
CA PRO A 352 -25.07 3.70 2.92
C PRO A 352 -25.78 2.72 1.97
N ARG A 353 -25.30 1.46 1.91
CA ARG A 353 -25.89 0.37 1.15
C ARG A 353 -27.11 -0.26 1.82
N ASP A 354 -27.18 -0.20 3.15
CA ASP A 354 -28.30 -0.75 3.93
C ASP A 354 -29.58 0.08 3.76
N LYS A 355 -29.46 1.31 3.26
CA LYS A 355 -30.58 2.20 2.93
C LYS A 355 -31.25 1.91 1.58
N ARG A 356 -30.82 0.87 0.86
CA ARG A 356 -31.31 0.51 -0.48
C ARG A 356 -32.00 -0.86 -0.52
N GLN A 357 -32.43 -1.38 0.60
CA GLN A 357 -33.33 -2.53 0.67
C GLN A 357 -34.78 -2.09 0.81
#